data_7031e8ad6d3530fad170ac41685b0052
#
_entry.id   7031e8ad6d3530fad170ac41685b0052
#
_cell.length_a   1.000
_cell.length_b   1.000
_cell.length_c   1.000
_cell.angle_alpha   90.00
_cell.angle_beta   90.00
_cell.angle_gamma   90.00
#
_symmetry.space_group_name_H-M   'P 1'
#
loop_
_entity.id
_entity.type
_entity.pdbx_description
1 polymer ?
#
loop_
_entity_poly.entity_id
_entity_poly.type
_entity_poly.pdbx_seq_one_letter_code
_entity_poly.pdbx_strand_id
1 'polypeptide(L)'
;TMSNEKIKHTGFEFLYSLDKSIKEMINDWSINTLDDSNENIEKGSNNFIDKRGIISNYYIDDSINMIGYVESKKETVRGNHFHPIQTQKCLLIKGKYLSVTKDLSKPNQPQETRIVNEGELSSIPPNVAHTMVFLEDSIFLNLVNGEREHQNYGITHTMPHILVDEKLG
;
A
#
# COMPACT_ATOMS: atom_id res chain seq x y z
N THR A 1 -17.71 -3.14 -22.47
CA THR A 1 -17.85 -2.19 -21.36
C THR A 1 -19.33 -1.98 -21.11
N MET A 2 -19.88 -2.60 -20.07
CA MET A 2 -21.24 -2.27 -19.64
C MET A 2 -21.21 -0.86 -19.03
N SER A 3 -22.05 0.05 -19.55
CA SER A 3 -22.21 1.37 -18.95
C SER A 3 -22.97 1.27 -17.63
N ASN A 4 -22.76 2.20 -16.71
CA ASN A 4 -23.47 2.28 -15.43
C ASN A 4 -25.00 2.25 -15.56
N GLU A 5 -25.56 2.69 -16.68
CA GLU A 5 -26.99 2.63 -16.97
C GLU A 5 -27.50 1.20 -17.22
N LYS A 6 -26.70 0.30 -17.80
CA LYS A 6 -27.10 -1.11 -17.99
C LYS A 6 -27.14 -1.87 -16.65
N ILE A 7 -26.32 -1.49 -15.69
CA ILE A 7 -26.28 -2.13 -14.37
C ILE A 7 -27.51 -1.71 -13.55
N LYS A 8 -27.95 -0.46 -13.65
CA LYS A 8 -29.18 0.03 -12.98
C LYS A 8 -30.44 -0.71 -13.43
N HIS A 9 -30.47 -1.20 -14.68
CA HIS A 9 -31.60 -1.96 -15.23
C HIS A 9 -31.68 -3.40 -14.70
N THR A 10 -30.65 -3.92 -14.04
CA THR A 10 -30.64 -5.27 -13.45
C THR A 10 -31.05 -5.28 -11.98
N GLY A 11 -31.49 -4.15 -11.40
CA GLY A 11 -31.87 -4.05 -9.99
C GLY A 11 -30.68 -4.07 -9.03
N PHE A 12 -29.45 -3.94 -9.54
CA PHE A 12 -28.26 -3.85 -8.72
C PHE A 12 -28.07 -2.37 -8.31
N GLU A 13 -28.44 -2.02 -7.11
CA GLU A 13 -28.06 -0.74 -6.50
C GLU A 13 -26.65 -0.87 -5.96
N PHE A 14 -25.73 0.00 -6.42
CA PHE A 14 -24.47 0.23 -5.72
C PHE A 14 -24.80 0.89 -4.39
N LEU A 15 -24.83 0.11 -3.33
CA LEU A 15 -25.18 0.56 -1.98
C LEU A 15 -24.21 1.61 -1.43
N TYR A 16 -23.01 1.76 -2.00
CA TYR A 16 -22.00 2.66 -1.47
C TYR A 16 -21.16 3.34 -2.56
N SER A 17 -20.86 4.63 -2.36
CA SER A 17 -19.77 5.29 -3.06
C SER A 17 -18.41 4.83 -2.49
N LEU A 18 -17.34 4.92 -3.27
CA LEU A 18 -15.97 4.57 -2.82
C LEU A 18 -15.61 5.29 -1.51
N ASP A 19 -15.95 6.58 -1.40
CA ASP A 19 -15.72 7.40 -0.21
C ASP A 19 -16.44 6.83 1.03
N LYS A 20 -17.67 6.36 0.86
CA LYS A 20 -18.44 5.75 1.96
C LYS A 20 -17.87 4.38 2.35
N SER A 21 -17.52 3.55 1.36
CA SER A 21 -16.92 2.23 1.61
C SER A 21 -15.56 2.33 2.29
N ILE A 22 -14.73 3.29 1.87
CA ILE A 22 -13.44 3.56 2.52
C ILE A 22 -13.66 4.11 3.93
N LYS A 23 -14.59 5.03 4.14
CA LYS A 23 -14.90 5.57 5.48
C LYS A 23 -15.46 4.52 6.42
N GLU A 24 -16.33 3.64 5.95
CA GLU A 24 -16.88 2.53 6.75
C GLU A 24 -15.79 1.51 7.07
N MET A 25 -14.92 1.18 6.11
CA MET A 25 -13.79 0.30 6.31
C MET A 25 -12.78 0.88 7.31
N ILE A 26 -12.52 2.20 7.25
CA ILE A 26 -11.66 2.92 8.21
C ILE A 26 -12.32 2.94 9.60
N ASN A 27 -13.63 3.16 9.70
CA ASN A 27 -14.35 3.16 10.98
C ASN A 27 -14.41 1.77 11.60
N ASP A 28 -14.75 0.73 10.83
CA ASP A 28 -14.72 -0.66 11.29
C ASP A 28 -13.32 -1.08 11.75
N TRP A 29 -12.31 -0.59 11.05
CA TRP A 29 -10.93 -0.89 11.35
C TRP A 29 -10.45 -0.18 12.62
N SER A 30 -10.81 1.08 12.83
CA SER A 30 -10.46 1.82 14.06
C SER A 30 -11.08 1.23 15.34
N ILE A 31 -12.13 0.42 15.20
CA ILE A 31 -12.79 -0.26 16.33
C ILE A 31 -12.10 -1.62 16.62
N ASN A 32 -11.49 -2.26 15.62
CA ASN A 32 -10.96 -3.63 15.73
C ASN A 32 -9.43 -3.74 15.84
N THR A 33 -8.67 -2.66 15.72
CA THR A 33 -7.21 -2.73 15.75
C THR A 33 -6.61 -2.25 17.06
N LEU A 34 -6.62 -3.10 18.05
CA LEU A 34 -5.71 -3.06 19.21
C LEU A 34 -4.63 -4.15 19.14
N ASP A 35 -4.41 -4.75 17.97
CA ASP A 35 -3.35 -5.74 17.79
C ASP A 35 -2.24 -5.16 16.89
N ASP A 36 -1.18 -4.69 17.54
CA ASP A 36 0.03 -4.07 16.94
C ASP A 36 0.97 -5.13 16.31
N SER A 37 0.50 -6.37 16.09
CA SER A 37 1.32 -7.53 15.73
C SER A 37 1.54 -7.76 14.24
N ASN A 38 1.43 -6.76 13.40
CA ASN A 38 1.76 -6.91 11.97
C ASN A 38 3.25 -6.59 11.75
N GLU A 39 4.07 -7.65 11.67
CA GLU A 39 5.53 -7.62 11.60
C GLU A 39 6.12 -6.87 10.38
N ASN A 40 5.28 -6.43 9.44
CA ASN A 40 5.71 -5.85 8.16
C ASN A 40 5.77 -4.32 8.12
N ILE A 41 5.44 -3.63 9.22
CA ILE A 41 5.52 -2.17 9.29
C ILE A 41 6.24 -1.75 10.57
N GLU A 42 7.35 -1.05 10.38
CA GLU A 42 8.20 -0.57 11.45
C GLU A 42 8.06 0.94 11.61
N LYS A 43 7.86 1.40 12.85
CA LYS A 43 8.17 2.78 13.22
C LYS A 43 9.66 2.88 13.43
N GLY A 44 10.27 3.97 13.01
CA GLY A 44 11.68 4.20 13.26
C GLY A 44 12.02 3.95 14.74
N SER A 45 12.99 3.09 14.99
CA SER A 45 13.45 2.73 16.34
C SER A 45 14.61 3.63 16.75
N ASN A 46 14.91 3.67 18.05
CA ASN A 46 15.98 4.49 18.62
C ASN A 46 15.88 5.98 18.25
N ASN A 47 14.67 6.52 18.37
CA ASN A 47 14.44 7.93 18.12
C ASN A 47 15.18 8.79 19.16
N PHE A 48 15.94 9.76 18.67
CA PHE A 48 16.55 10.79 19.48
C PHE A 48 15.78 12.09 19.30
N ILE A 49 15.33 12.70 20.39
CA ILE A 49 14.52 13.91 20.36
C ILE A 49 15.24 15.00 21.19
N ASP A 50 15.46 16.16 20.58
CA ASP A 50 15.97 17.35 21.25
C ASP A 50 15.27 18.63 20.71
N LYS A 51 15.74 19.81 21.14
CA LYS A 51 15.20 21.11 20.68
C LYS A 51 15.31 21.36 19.17
N ARG A 52 16.08 20.58 18.43
CA ARG A 52 16.25 20.67 16.97
C ARG A 52 15.27 19.79 16.23
N GLY A 53 14.64 18.80 16.89
CA GLY A 53 13.71 17.86 16.29
C GLY A 53 13.96 16.41 16.66
N ILE A 54 13.60 15.51 15.77
CA ILE A 54 13.69 14.06 15.95
C ILE A 54 14.64 13.43 14.93
N ILE A 55 15.41 12.43 15.36
CA ILE A 55 16.16 11.52 14.50
C ILE A 55 15.52 10.14 14.66
N SER A 56 15.01 9.58 13.56
CA SER A 56 14.44 8.24 13.49
C SER A 56 15.35 7.33 12.68
N ASN A 57 15.66 6.14 13.20
CA ASN A 57 16.51 5.17 12.54
C ASN A 57 15.68 3.98 12.07
N TYR A 58 15.95 3.51 10.85
CA TYR A 58 15.30 2.35 10.24
C TYR A 58 16.38 1.32 9.91
N TYR A 59 16.16 0.08 10.32
CA TYR A 59 17.07 -1.02 10.02
C TYR A 59 16.59 -1.76 8.77
N ILE A 60 17.49 -1.96 7.84
CA ILE A 60 17.19 -2.60 6.56
C ILE A 60 18.25 -3.67 6.32
N ASP A 61 17.81 -4.93 6.31
CA ASP A 61 18.67 -6.10 6.14
C ASP A 61 19.08 -6.32 4.69
N ASP A 62 18.27 -5.82 3.74
CA ASP A 62 18.49 -6.03 2.32
C ASP A 62 19.46 -5.00 1.75
N SER A 63 20.24 -5.42 0.75
CA SER A 63 21.01 -4.48 -0.06
C SER A 63 20.06 -3.54 -0.80
N ILE A 64 20.29 -2.23 -0.69
CA ILE A 64 19.54 -1.21 -1.43
C ILE A 64 20.53 -0.51 -2.35
N ASN A 65 20.27 -0.54 -3.64
CA ASN A 65 21.10 0.13 -4.65
C ASN A 65 20.34 1.21 -5.43
N MET A 66 19.03 1.35 -5.19
CA MET A 66 18.22 2.39 -5.80
C MET A 66 17.16 2.90 -4.80
N ILE A 67 16.98 4.22 -4.77
CA ILE A 67 15.94 4.89 -4.01
C ILE A 67 15.04 5.62 -5.01
N GLY A 68 13.76 5.25 -5.04
CA GLY A 68 12.74 5.96 -5.79
C GLY A 68 12.05 6.99 -4.91
N TYR A 69 12.07 8.27 -5.31
CA TYR A 69 11.25 9.31 -4.71
C TYR A 69 9.90 9.34 -5.44
N VAL A 70 8.80 9.18 -4.71
CA VAL A 70 7.47 9.08 -5.30
C VAL A 70 6.51 10.05 -4.64
N GLU A 71 5.86 10.88 -5.44
CA GLU A 71 4.74 11.72 -5.04
C GLU A 71 3.43 11.08 -5.51
N SER A 72 2.41 11.13 -4.67
CA SER A 72 1.08 10.60 -4.97
C SER A 72 0.01 11.55 -4.46
N LYS A 73 -0.98 11.81 -5.29
CA LYS A 73 -2.11 12.65 -4.91
C LYS A 73 -3.12 11.87 -4.09
N LYS A 74 -3.82 12.57 -3.21
CA LYS A 74 -4.99 12.04 -2.52
C LYS A 74 -5.96 11.40 -3.53
N GLU A 75 -6.61 10.30 -3.12
CA GLU A 75 -7.57 9.54 -3.91
C GLU A 75 -6.99 8.83 -5.14
N THR A 76 -5.67 8.75 -5.26
CA THR A 76 -5.02 7.92 -6.28
C THR A 76 -4.66 6.53 -5.74
N VAL A 77 -4.51 5.59 -6.67
CA VAL A 77 -4.15 4.20 -6.40
C VAL A 77 -2.82 3.89 -7.06
N ARG A 78 -1.93 3.21 -6.35
CA ARG A 78 -0.68 2.65 -6.90
C ARG A 78 -0.53 1.20 -6.47
N GLY A 79 0.22 0.43 -7.24
CA GLY A 79 0.43 -0.99 -6.96
C GLY A 79 -0.44 -1.84 -7.87
N ASN A 80 -1.40 -2.61 -7.32
CA ASN A 80 -2.16 -3.62 -8.05
C ASN A 80 -1.24 -4.64 -8.72
N HIS A 81 -0.16 -5.02 -8.01
CA HIS A 81 0.82 -5.97 -8.50
C HIS A 81 1.52 -6.72 -7.34
N PHE A 82 2.34 -7.68 -7.70
CA PHE A 82 3.27 -8.34 -6.77
C PHE A 82 4.66 -8.48 -7.39
N HIS A 83 5.65 -8.74 -6.55
CA HIS A 83 7.01 -9.02 -6.96
C HIS A 83 7.30 -10.49 -6.71
N PRO A 84 7.66 -11.29 -7.74
CA PRO A 84 7.93 -12.71 -7.55
C PRO A 84 9.18 -13.00 -6.71
N ILE A 85 10.17 -12.12 -6.74
CA ILE A 85 11.49 -12.36 -6.14
C ILE A 85 11.88 -11.27 -5.14
N GLN A 86 11.41 -10.05 -5.36
CA GLN A 86 11.88 -8.85 -4.68
C GLN A 86 11.05 -8.53 -3.43
N THR A 87 11.70 -8.17 -2.33
CA THR A 87 11.06 -7.47 -1.22
C THR A 87 11.03 -5.98 -1.53
N GLN A 88 9.84 -5.38 -1.58
CA GLN A 88 9.68 -3.94 -1.72
C GLN A 88 9.58 -3.30 -0.34
N LYS A 89 10.39 -2.25 -0.09
CA LYS A 89 10.32 -1.45 1.14
C LYS A 89 9.95 -0.01 0.79
N CYS A 90 8.96 0.53 1.51
CA CYS A 90 8.49 1.90 1.32
C CYS A 90 8.49 2.66 2.64
N LEU A 91 9.27 3.74 2.72
CA LEU A 91 9.25 4.67 3.86
C LEU A 91 8.35 5.85 3.52
N LEU A 92 7.24 6.00 4.25
CA LEU A 92 6.33 7.13 4.08
C LEU A 92 6.91 8.37 4.77
N ILE A 93 7.28 9.37 3.97
CA ILE A 93 7.88 10.62 4.44
C ILE A 93 6.81 11.63 4.84
N LYS A 94 5.68 11.63 4.13
CA LYS A 94 4.57 12.55 4.36
C LYS A 94 3.26 11.94 3.90
N GLY A 95 2.18 12.25 4.62
CA GLY A 95 0.83 11.86 4.25
C GLY A 95 0.37 10.55 4.88
N LYS A 96 -0.56 9.89 4.21
CA LYS A 96 -1.20 8.67 4.72
C LYS A 96 -1.78 7.85 3.57
N TYR A 97 -1.66 6.53 3.64
CA TYR A 97 -2.32 5.64 2.68
C TYR A 97 -2.90 4.39 3.35
N LEU A 98 -3.92 3.82 2.72
CA LEU A 98 -4.42 2.49 3.02
C LEU A 98 -3.59 1.48 2.23
N SER A 99 -2.89 0.60 2.92
CA SER A 99 -2.24 -0.57 2.33
C SER A 99 -3.23 -1.71 2.25
N VAL A 100 -3.36 -2.30 1.07
CA VAL A 100 -4.13 -3.52 0.83
C VAL A 100 -3.18 -4.58 0.35
N THR A 101 -3.10 -5.71 1.03
CA THR A 101 -2.18 -6.80 0.70
C THR A 101 -2.89 -8.15 0.63
N LYS A 102 -2.32 -9.07 -0.15
CA LYS A 102 -2.75 -10.46 -0.22
C LYS A 102 -1.57 -11.37 -0.47
N ASP A 103 -1.33 -12.31 0.42
CA ASP A 103 -0.34 -13.37 0.24
C ASP A 103 -0.86 -14.38 -0.80
N LEU A 104 -0.22 -14.41 -1.97
CA LEU A 104 -0.61 -15.30 -3.07
C LEU A 104 -0.17 -16.75 -2.85
N SER A 105 0.73 -17.00 -1.91
CA SER A 105 1.09 -18.36 -1.47
C SER A 105 0.00 -19.02 -0.61
N LYS A 106 -0.93 -18.20 -0.09
CA LYS A 106 -2.05 -18.62 0.77
C LYS A 106 -3.38 -18.21 0.15
N PRO A 107 -3.85 -18.90 -0.89
CA PRO A 107 -5.00 -18.46 -1.70
C PRO A 107 -6.30 -18.28 -0.91
N ASN A 108 -6.47 -19.03 0.18
CA ASN A 108 -7.66 -18.97 1.04
C ASN A 108 -7.59 -17.89 2.13
N GLN A 109 -6.45 -17.21 2.29
CA GLN A 109 -6.31 -16.09 3.22
C GLN A 109 -7.01 -14.86 2.62
N PRO A 110 -7.81 -14.11 3.41
CA PRO A 110 -8.41 -12.87 2.95
C PRO A 110 -7.36 -11.80 2.65
N GLN A 111 -7.78 -10.72 2.01
CA GLN A 111 -6.97 -9.52 1.91
C GLN A 111 -6.79 -8.92 3.30
N GLU A 112 -5.61 -8.38 3.54
CA GLU A 112 -5.30 -7.61 4.73
C GLU A 112 -5.27 -6.13 4.38
N THR A 113 -5.77 -5.30 5.29
CA THR A 113 -5.77 -3.84 5.12
C THR A 113 -5.16 -3.16 6.32
N ARG A 114 -4.35 -2.13 6.10
CA ARG A 114 -3.75 -1.35 7.17
C ARG A 114 -3.54 0.11 6.73
N ILE A 115 -3.74 1.04 7.66
CA ILE A 115 -3.32 2.43 7.48
C ILE A 115 -1.82 2.52 7.73
N VAL A 116 -1.11 3.15 6.79
CA VAL A 116 0.31 3.51 6.92
C VAL A 116 0.40 5.01 7.11
N ASN A 117 1.07 5.41 8.17
CA ASN A 117 1.23 6.80 8.58
C ASN A 117 2.64 7.31 8.29
N GLU A 118 2.80 8.63 8.31
CA GLU A 118 4.09 9.30 8.20
C GLU A 118 5.12 8.72 9.18
N GLY A 119 6.35 8.47 8.68
CA GLY A 119 7.44 7.86 9.45
C GLY A 119 7.35 6.34 9.58
N GLU A 120 6.41 5.67 8.94
CA GLU A 120 6.34 4.21 8.94
C GLU A 120 7.03 3.61 7.71
N LEU A 121 7.83 2.57 7.94
CA LEU A 121 8.46 1.74 6.92
C LEU A 121 7.62 0.49 6.71
N SER A 122 7.06 0.34 5.52
CA SER A 122 6.36 -0.88 5.12
C SER A 122 7.27 -1.81 4.33
N SER A 123 7.18 -3.10 4.60
CA SER A 123 7.94 -4.15 3.90
C SER A 123 6.96 -5.13 3.27
N ILE A 124 7.10 -5.38 1.97
CA ILE A 124 6.23 -6.26 1.19
C ILE A 124 7.08 -7.39 0.63
N PRO A 125 6.94 -8.60 1.19
CA PRO A 125 7.69 -9.78 0.76
C PRO A 125 7.38 -10.21 -0.67
N PRO A 126 8.21 -11.06 -1.29
CA PRO A 126 7.89 -11.71 -2.55
C PRO A 126 6.55 -12.43 -2.52
N ASN A 127 5.84 -12.46 -3.64
CA ASN A 127 4.54 -13.10 -3.82
C ASN A 127 3.40 -12.54 -2.96
N VAL A 128 3.58 -11.37 -2.36
CA VAL A 128 2.50 -10.61 -1.73
C VAL A 128 2.01 -9.53 -2.69
N ALA A 129 0.79 -9.70 -3.20
CA ALA A 129 0.13 -8.66 -3.98
C ALA A 129 -0.19 -7.47 -3.07
N HIS A 130 0.01 -6.25 -3.58
CA HIS A 130 -0.17 -5.05 -2.79
C HIS A 130 -0.71 -3.88 -3.60
N THR A 131 -1.43 -3.02 -2.89
CA THR A 131 -2.01 -1.78 -3.42
C THR A 131 -1.98 -0.71 -2.34
N MET A 132 -1.68 0.51 -2.75
CA MET A 132 -1.70 1.72 -1.91
C MET A 132 -2.83 2.63 -2.38
N VAL A 133 -3.79 2.92 -1.51
CA VAL A 133 -4.84 3.92 -1.75
C VAL A 133 -4.50 5.15 -0.94
N PHE A 134 -4.16 6.26 -1.59
CA PHE A 134 -3.68 7.46 -0.90
C PHE A 134 -4.83 8.26 -0.31
N LEU A 135 -4.83 8.40 1.01
CA LEU A 135 -5.84 9.12 1.78
C LEU A 135 -5.51 10.62 1.90
N GLU A 136 -4.25 10.97 1.66
CA GLU A 136 -3.71 12.33 1.66
C GLU A 136 -2.68 12.47 0.54
N ASP A 137 -2.36 13.71 0.13
CA ASP A 137 -1.19 13.98 -0.72
C ASP A 137 0.05 13.45 0.00
N SER A 138 0.75 12.53 -0.61
CA SER A 138 1.76 11.71 0.05
C SER A 138 3.08 11.72 -0.70
N ILE A 139 4.16 11.57 0.07
CA ILE A 139 5.53 11.41 -0.42
C ILE A 139 6.13 10.19 0.25
N PHE A 140 6.66 9.27 -0.54
CA PHE A 140 7.37 8.11 0.02
C PHE A 140 8.64 7.77 -0.75
N LEU A 141 9.57 7.13 -0.05
CA LEU A 141 10.76 6.54 -0.65
C LEU A 141 10.51 5.06 -0.90
N ASN A 142 10.69 4.65 -2.14
CA ASN A 142 10.72 3.24 -2.52
C ASN A 142 12.17 2.76 -2.51
N LEU A 143 12.49 1.84 -1.61
CA LEU A 143 13.83 1.31 -1.38
C LEU A 143 13.95 -0.03 -2.10
N VAL A 144 14.79 -0.11 -3.11
CA VAL A 144 14.81 -1.23 -4.06
C VAL A 144 16.18 -1.87 -4.15
N ASN A 145 16.18 -3.19 -4.21
CA ASN A 145 17.35 -3.97 -4.63
C ASN A 145 17.13 -4.42 -6.08
N GLY A 146 17.99 -3.97 -6.99
CA GLY A 146 17.92 -4.28 -8.41
C GLY A 146 17.49 -3.11 -9.28
N GLU A 147 17.41 -3.35 -10.57
CA GLU A 147 16.96 -2.36 -11.56
C GLU A 147 15.46 -2.32 -11.64
N ARG A 148 14.89 -1.12 -11.76
CA ARG A 148 13.48 -0.91 -11.96
C ARG A 148 13.18 -0.90 -13.46
N GLU A 149 12.81 -2.05 -14.00
CA GLU A 149 12.42 -2.17 -15.40
C GLU A 149 10.95 -1.78 -15.59
N HIS A 150 10.71 -0.62 -16.19
CA HIS A 150 9.37 -0.18 -16.54
C HIS A 150 8.86 -0.77 -17.87
N GLN A 151 9.76 -1.26 -18.73
CA GLN A 151 9.42 -1.70 -20.08
C GLN A 151 9.01 -3.18 -20.16
N ASN A 152 9.36 -4.00 -19.18
CA ASN A 152 9.06 -5.42 -19.12
C ASN A 152 8.15 -5.76 -17.93
N TYR A 153 7.03 -5.05 -17.84
CA TYR A 153 6.03 -5.34 -16.82
C TYR A 153 5.60 -6.81 -16.87
N GLY A 154 5.76 -7.53 -15.81
CA GLY A 154 5.36 -8.92 -15.68
C GLY A 154 6.44 -9.96 -15.97
N ILE A 155 7.61 -9.58 -16.54
CA ILE A 155 8.60 -10.56 -16.97
C ILE A 155 9.68 -10.82 -15.91
N THR A 156 10.17 -9.79 -15.23
CA THR A 156 11.32 -9.96 -14.32
C THR A 156 11.03 -9.65 -12.86
N HIS A 157 10.36 -8.52 -12.53
CA HIS A 157 10.26 -8.05 -11.14
C HIS A 157 8.85 -7.69 -10.69
N THR A 158 7.90 -7.54 -11.59
CA THR A 158 6.55 -7.04 -11.26
C THR A 158 5.50 -7.78 -12.09
N MET A 159 4.49 -8.36 -11.42
CA MET A 159 3.36 -9.06 -12.04
C MET A 159 2.05 -8.38 -11.65
N PRO A 160 1.16 -8.03 -12.62
CA PRO A 160 -0.13 -7.42 -12.31
C PRO A 160 -1.02 -8.32 -11.44
N HIS A 161 -1.64 -7.74 -10.43
CA HIS A 161 -2.66 -8.41 -9.61
C HIS A 161 -3.57 -7.35 -8.97
N ILE A 162 -4.79 -7.22 -9.46
CA ILE A 162 -5.72 -6.18 -9.03
C ILE A 162 -6.35 -6.56 -7.69
N LEU A 163 -6.11 -5.74 -6.67
CA LEU A 163 -6.73 -5.83 -5.35
C LEU A 163 -7.78 -4.73 -5.15
N VAL A 164 -7.58 -3.56 -5.77
CA VAL A 164 -8.49 -2.42 -5.71
C VAL A 164 -8.74 -1.93 -7.13
N ASP A 165 -10.01 -1.72 -7.48
CA ASP A 165 -10.37 -1.19 -8.81
C ASP A 165 -10.09 0.31 -8.87
N GLU A 166 -9.22 0.72 -9.79
CA GLU A 166 -8.86 2.13 -10.00
C GLU A 166 -9.99 2.97 -10.64
N LYS A 167 -11.04 2.32 -11.16
CA LYS A 167 -12.16 2.98 -11.84
C LYS A 167 -13.22 3.52 -10.88
N LEU A 168 -13.01 3.41 -9.59
CA LEU A 168 -13.93 3.87 -8.56
C LEU A 168 -13.60 5.28 -8.04
N GLY A 169 -12.66 5.97 -8.68
CA GLY A 169 -12.31 7.38 -8.40
C GLY A 169 -13.00 8.36 -9.34
#